data_90e6615bac3ea7e9bfb464674ba612be
#
_entry.id   90e6615bac3ea7e9bfb464674ba612be
#
_cell.length_a   1.000
_cell.length_b   1.000
_cell.length_c   1.000
_cell.angle_alpha   90.00
_cell.angle_beta   90.00
_cell.angle_gamma   90.00
#
_symmetry.space_group_name_H-M   'P 1'
#
loop_
_entity.id
_entity.type
_entity.pdbx_description
1 polymer ?
#
loop_
_entity_poly.entity_id
_entity_poly.type
_entity_poly.pdbx_seq_one_letter_code
_entity_poly.pdbx_strand_id
1 'polypeptide(L)'
;VIPGSHRTKKLARHNQNDAEGLALSLELDPSQFDAADAEDIVLESGQVSLHDVFLYHGSEPNHSEHSRRGMTLRFMPTTSVYRHDITPRTSHDGPLSMSERTVYLMRGADRSGQNDFRMRH
;
A
#
# COMPACT_ATOMS: atom_id res chain seq x y z
N VAL A 1 12.29 -5.09 1.81
CA VAL A 1 12.04 -3.76 2.38
C VAL A 1 13.33 -3.00 2.59
N ILE A 2 13.26 -1.67 2.63
CA ILE A 2 14.41 -0.82 3.05
C ILE A 2 14.15 -0.36 4.49
N PRO A 3 14.83 -0.94 5.48
CA PRO A 3 14.62 -0.62 6.89
C PRO A 3 14.83 0.87 7.19
N GLY A 4 13.93 1.46 7.96
CA GLY A 4 14.04 2.86 8.35
C GLY A 4 13.58 3.89 7.32
N SER A 5 13.32 3.53 6.07
CA SER A 5 12.87 4.46 5.00
C SER A 5 11.58 5.21 5.37
N HIS A 6 10.69 4.58 6.13
CA HIS A 6 9.44 5.18 6.63
C HIS A 6 9.62 6.38 7.56
N ARG A 7 10.81 6.55 8.15
CA ARG A 7 11.07 7.62 9.13
C ARG A 7 10.97 9.02 8.54
N THR A 8 11.20 9.15 7.25
CA THR A 8 11.10 10.44 6.55
C THR A 8 9.66 10.96 6.47
N LYS A 9 8.65 10.08 6.58
CA LYS A 9 7.22 10.37 6.39
C LYS A 9 6.92 11.09 5.08
N LYS A 10 7.72 10.84 4.05
CA LYS A 10 7.54 11.41 2.72
C LYS A 10 7.17 10.30 1.73
N LEU A 11 6.23 10.60 0.87
CA LEU A 11 5.92 9.75 -0.27
C LEU A 11 7.09 9.80 -1.25
N ALA A 12 7.56 8.63 -1.63
CA ALA A 12 8.58 8.51 -2.65
C ALA A 12 8.01 8.81 -4.04
N ARG A 13 8.87 9.27 -4.94
CA ARG A 13 8.53 9.39 -6.35
C ARG A 13 8.45 8.00 -6.97
N HIS A 14 7.45 7.80 -7.82
CA HIS A 14 7.28 6.61 -8.61
C HIS A 14 7.36 6.95 -10.09
N ASN A 15 7.95 6.06 -10.84
CA ASN A 15 8.02 6.10 -12.29
C ASN A 15 7.00 5.12 -12.87
N GLN A 16 6.43 5.47 -14.02
CA GLN A 16 5.59 4.55 -14.78
C GLN A 16 6.48 3.46 -15.39
N ASN A 17 6.07 2.21 -15.23
CA ASN A 17 6.68 1.05 -15.89
C ASN A 17 5.56 0.20 -16.49
N ASP A 18 5.50 0.19 -17.81
CA ASP A 18 4.47 -0.54 -18.58
C ASP A 18 5.00 -1.87 -19.13
N ALA A 19 6.06 -2.42 -18.54
CA ALA A 19 6.58 -3.72 -18.95
C ALA A 19 5.52 -4.83 -18.74
N GLU A 20 5.48 -5.75 -19.71
CA GLU A 20 4.54 -6.87 -19.66
C GLU A 20 4.84 -7.79 -18.45
N GLY A 21 3.79 -8.27 -17.81
CA GLY A 21 3.89 -9.20 -16.67
C GLY A 21 4.01 -8.53 -15.30
N LEU A 22 4.05 -7.22 -15.22
CA LEU A 22 4.02 -6.51 -13.94
C LEU A 22 2.61 -6.51 -13.33
N ALA A 23 2.53 -6.79 -12.04
CA ALA A 23 1.27 -6.69 -11.30
C ALA A 23 0.86 -5.22 -11.05
N LEU A 24 1.83 -4.32 -11.00
CA LEU A 24 1.65 -2.89 -10.83
C LEU A 24 2.52 -2.17 -11.84
N SER A 25 2.00 -1.11 -12.42
CA SER A 25 2.71 -0.29 -13.41
C SER A 25 3.45 0.91 -12.81
N LEU A 26 3.52 1.00 -11.49
CA LEU A 26 4.30 2.02 -10.79
C LEU A 26 5.44 1.36 -10.02
N GLU A 27 6.64 1.84 -10.26
CA GLU A 27 7.85 1.45 -9.54
C GLU A 27 8.45 2.62 -8.79
N LEU A 28 9.03 2.33 -7.64
CA LEU A 28 9.80 3.32 -6.89
C LEU A 28 10.97 3.81 -7.75
N ASP A 29 11.15 5.13 -7.81
CA ASP A 29 12.29 5.71 -8.53
C ASP A 29 13.62 5.22 -7.91
N PRO A 30 14.45 4.50 -8.68
CA PRO A 30 15.67 3.88 -8.16
C PRO A 30 16.70 4.88 -7.63
N SER A 31 16.56 6.17 -7.98
CA SER A 31 17.45 7.21 -7.43
C SER A 31 17.20 7.54 -5.95
N GLN A 32 16.14 7.00 -5.35
CA GLN A 32 15.72 7.34 -4.00
C GLN A 32 16.15 6.32 -2.93
N PHE A 33 16.73 5.20 -3.34
CA PHE A 33 17.18 4.15 -2.42
C PHE A 33 18.37 3.41 -2.99
N ASP A 34 19.11 2.72 -2.12
CA ASP A 34 20.10 1.74 -2.53
C ASP A 34 19.51 0.34 -2.33
N ALA A 35 19.50 -0.45 -3.39
CA ALA A 35 18.99 -1.83 -3.32
C ALA A 35 19.85 -2.73 -2.40
N ALA A 36 21.11 -2.37 -2.16
CA ALA A 36 21.98 -3.07 -1.22
C ALA A 36 21.52 -2.95 0.25
N ASP A 37 20.70 -1.92 0.56
CA ASP A 37 20.11 -1.74 1.89
C ASP A 37 18.83 -2.56 2.08
N ALA A 38 18.41 -3.33 1.09
CA ALA A 38 17.19 -4.11 1.18
C ALA A 38 17.35 -5.34 2.09
N GLU A 39 16.34 -5.56 2.92
CA GLU A 39 16.21 -6.77 3.73
C GLU A 39 14.98 -7.56 3.30
N ASP A 40 15.12 -8.87 3.23
CA ASP A 40 14.02 -9.77 2.90
C ASP A 40 13.13 -10.01 4.12
N ILE A 41 11.81 -9.95 3.89
CA ILE A 41 10.81 -10.42 4.85
C ILE A 41 10.26 -11.74 4.33
N VAL A 42 10.85 -12.83 4.80
CA VAL A 42 10.40 -14.18 4.47
C VAL A 42 9.30 -14.59 5.43
N LEU A 43 8.13 -14.95 4.89
CA LEU A 43 6.96 -15.33 5.66
C LEU A 43 6.47 -16.72 5.25
N GLU A 44 6.15 -17.52 6.25
CA GLU A 44 5.43 -18.77 6.06
C GLU A 44 3.93 -18.55 5.85
N SER A 45 3.25 -19.57 5.34
CA SER A 45 1.79 -19.52 5.18
C SER A 45 1.09 -19.25 6.52
N GLY A 46 0.19 -18.26 6.53
CA GLY A 46 -0.53 -17.82 7.72
C GLY A 46 0.19 -16.75 8.55
N GLN A 47 1.41 -16.41 8.22
CA GLN A 47 2.11 -15.29 8.85
C GLN A 47 1.74 -13.95 8.22
N VAL A 48 1.99 -12.87 8.93
CA VAL A 48 1.64 -11.51 8.52
C VAL A 48 2.80 -10.57 8.83
N SER A 49 3.04 -9.62 7.94
CA SER A 49 3.89 -8.46 8.22
C SER A 49 3.04 -7.21 8.38
N LEU A 50 3.47 -6.32 9.27
CA LEU A 50 2.88 -5.00 9.47
C LEU A 50 3.94 -3.95 9.17
N HIS A 51 3.64 -3.03 8.27
CA HIS A 51 4.55 -1.95 7.95
C HIS A 51 3.83 -0.64 7.65
N ASP A 52 4.57 0.44 7.87
CA ASP A 52 4.11 1.80 7.63
C ASP A 52 3.95 2.05 6.12
N VAL A 53 2.99 2.87 5.73
CA VAL A 53 2.74 3.23 4.32
C VAL A 53 3.93 3.91 3.65
N PHE A 54 4.82 4.54 4.42
CA PHE A 54 6.04 5.18 3.91
C PHE A 54 7.24 4.23 3.83
N LEU A 55 7.10 2.97 4.24
CA LEU A 55 8.17 2.00 4.11
C LEU A 55 8.38 1.63 2.65
N TYR A 56 9.61 1.81 2.15
CA TYR A 56 9.96 1.35 0.81
C TYR A 56 9.98 -0.17 0.79
N HIS A 57 9.18 -0.71 -0.09
CA HIS A 57 9.01 -2.16 -0.20
C HIS A 57 8.73 -2.56 -1.65
N GLY A 58 9.05 -3.78 -1.95
CA GLY A 58 8.82 -4.36 -3.26
C GLY A 58 8.89 -5.87 -3.20
N SER A 59 8.79 -6.50 -4.33
CA SER A 59 9.07 -7.93 -4.48
C SER A 59 9.53 -8.19 -5.89
N GLU A 60 10.51 -9.07 -6.00
CA GLU A 60 10.92 -9.60 -7.29
C GLU A 60 9.80 -10.45 -7.92
N PRO A 61 9.83 -10.64 -9.24
CA PRO A 61 8.93 -11.54 -9.91
C PRO A 61 8.98 -12.95 -9.32
N ASN A 62 7.84 -13.62 -9.31
CA ASN A 62 7.77 -15.01 -8.84
C ASN A 62 8.22 -15.96 -9.97
N HIS A 63 9.38 -16.55 -9.83
CA HIS A 63 9.93 -17.53 -10.76
C HIS A 63 9.67 -18.99 -10.38
N SER A 64 8.91 -19.23 -9.30
CA SER A 64 8.56 -20.58 -8.87
C SER A 64 7.32 -21.11 -9.61
N GLU A 65 7.13 -22.42 -9.57
CA GLU A 65 5.92 -23.09 -10.11
C GLU A 65 4.67 -22.88 -9.22
N HIS A 66 4.83 -22.27 -8.04
CA HIS A 66 3.76 -22.08 -7.07
C HIS A 66 3.28 -20.62 -7.04
N SER A 67 1.97 -20.43 -6.95
CA SER A 67 1.40 -19.10 -6.78
C SER A 67 1.76 -18.49 -5.42
N ARG A 68 2.30 -17.29 -5.42
CA ARG A 68 2.44 -16.46 -4.20
C ARG A 68 1.18 -15.63 -4.02
N ARG A 69 0.37 -15.99 -3.05
CA ARG A 69 -0.89 -15.29 -2.73
C ARG A 69 -0.74 -14.52 -1.43
N GLY A 70 -1.12 -13.25 -1.45
CA GLY A 70 -1.12 -12.40 -0.26
C GLY A 70 -2.38 -11.56 -0.20
N MET A 71 -2.87 -11.33 1.03
CA MET A 71 -3.96 -10.41 1.30
C MET A 71 -3.36 -9.13 1.87
N THR A 72 -3.67 -8.00 1.27
CA THR A 72 -3.26 -6.69 1.78
C THR A 72 -4.44 -6.01 2.46
N LEU A 73 -4.29 -5.71 3.74
CA LEU A 73 -5.25 -4.93 4.52
C LEU A 73 -4.61 -3.58 4.87
N ARG A 74 -5.38 -2.52 4.73
CA ARG A 74 -4.93 -1.16 5.03
C ARG A 74 -5.68 -0.60 6.22
N PHE A 75 -4.93 -0.07 7.18
CA PHE A 75 -5.46 0.55 8.38
C PHE A 75 -4.97 1.99 8.46
N MET A 76 -5.79 2.85 9.03
CA MET A 76 -5.41 4.21 9.36
C MET A 76 -5.77 4.54 10.80
N PRO A 77 -5.04 5.45 11.48
CA PRO A 77 -5.42 5.89 12.81
C PRO A 77 -6.77 6.63 12.79
N THR A 78 -7.51 6.55 13.89
CA THR A 78 -8.82 7.21 14.04
C THR A 78 -8.75 8.74 14.04
N THR A 79 -7.55 9.31 14.06
CA THR A 79 -7.29 10.74 13.88
C THR A 79 -7.19 11.15 12.41
N SER A 80 -7.08 10.17 11.50
CA SER A 80 -7.00 10.43 10.07
C SER A 80 -8.38 10.47 9.44
N VAL A 81 -8.50 11.19 8.33
CA VAL A 81 -9.73 11.29 7.53
C VAL A 81 -9.53 10.55 6.22
N TYR A 82 -10.43 9.63 5.90
CA TYR A 82 -10.47 9.01 4.59
C TYR A 82 -11.20 9.95 3.60
N ARG A 83 -10.50 10.32 2.55
CA ARG A 83 -10.99 11.31 1.59
C ARG A 83 -11.76 10.65 0.45
N HIS A 84 -13.06 10.48 0.61
CA HIS A 84 -13.94 9.98 -0.44
C HIS A 84 -14.13 10.95 -1.62
N ASP A 85 -13.79 12.22 -1.41
CA ASP A 85 -13.92 13.30 -2.37
C ASP A 85 -12.71 13.46 -3.32
N ILE A 86 -11.65 12.71 -3.09
CA ILE A 86 -10.47 12.76 -3.95
C ILE A 86 -10.71 11.92 -5.19
N THR A 87 -10.64 12.55 -6.35
CA THR A 87 -10.57 11.84 -7.62
C THR A 87 -9.13 11.34 -7.82
N PRO A 88 -8.94 10.05 -8.07
CA PRO A 88 -7.62 9.50 -8.33
C PRO A 88 -6.96 10.20 -9.52
N ARG A 89 -5.67 10.46 -9.41
CA ARG A 89 -4.88 11.02 -10.51
C ARG A 89 -4.43 9.98 -11.53
N THR A 90 -4.56 8.70 -11.19
CA THR A 90 -4.11 7.59 -12.02
C THR A 90 -5.14 6.46 -12.02
N SER A 91 -5.17 5.69 -13.10
CA SER A 91 -6.03 4.50 -13.28
C SER A 91 -5.64 3.31 -12.39
N HIS A 92 -4.72 3.47 -11.45
CA HIS A 92 -4.10 2.40 -10.67
C HIS A 92 -4.78 2.12 -9.32
N ASP A 93 -5.92 2.72 -9.04
CA ASP A 93 -6.60 2.55 -7.74
C ASP A 93 -7.36 1.23 -7.61
N GLY A 94 -7.17 0.33 -8.54
CA GLY A 94 -7.86 -0.95 -8.54
C GLY A 94 -9.32 -0.82 -8.99
N PRO A 95 -10.13 -1.87 -8.77
CA PRO A 95 -11.47 -1.96 -9.33
C PRO A 95 -12.50 -1.01 -8.70
N LEU A 96 -12.17 -0.40 -7.55
CA LEU A 96 -13.05 0.53 -6.85
C LEU A 96 -12.38 1.89 -6.70
N SER A 97 -13.09 2.95 -7.06
CA SER A 97 -12.63 4.32 -6.84
C SER A 97 -12.57 4.67 -5.34
N MET A 98 -11.85 5.74 -5.00
CA MET A 98 -11.77 6.20 -3.60
C MET A 98 -13.15 6.54 -3.03
N SER A 99 -14.05 7.09 -3.86
CA SER A 99 -15.41 7.46 -3.44
C SER A 99 -16.30 6.25 -3.09
N GLU A 100 -16.00 5.07 -3.64
CA GLU A 100 -16.81 3.86 -3.49
C GLU A 100 -16.32 2.93 -2.38
N ARG A 101 -15.17 3.23 -1.78
CA ARG A 101 -14.61 2.38 -0.73
C ARG A 101 -15.34 2.59 0.60
N THR A 102 -15.85 1.50 1.18
CA THR A 102 -16.37 1.51 2.55
C THR A 102 -15.22 1.54 3.54
N VAL A 103 -15.30 2.43 4.51
CA VAL A 103 -14.38 2.50 5.65
C VAL A 103 -15.06 1.89 6.86
N TYR A 104 -14.34 1.05 7.61
CA TYR A 104 -14.84 0.36 8.79
C TYR A 104 -14.12 0.86 10.04
N LEU A 105 -14.89 1.20 11.07
CA LEU A 105 -14.32 1.48 12.39
C LEU A 105 -14.02 0.16 13.10
N MET A 106 -12.79 -0.30 13.02
CA MET A 106 -12.38 -1.59 13.58
C MET A 106 -12.22 -1.56 15.11
N ARG A 107 -11.82 -0.42 15.67
CA ARG A 107 -11.63 -0.26 17.12
C ARG A 107 -11.65 1.22 17.54
N GLY A 108 -12.14 1.50 18.75
CA GLY A 108 -12.13 2.83 19.35
C GLY A 108 -13.26 3.72 18.81
N ALA A 109 -12.98 5.01 18.69
CA ALA A 109 -13.91 6.01 18.16
C ALA A 109 -13.22 6.87 17.11
N ASP A 110 -13.97 7.34 16.12
CA ASP A 110 -13.45 8.29 15.14
C ASP A 110 -13.12 9.62 15.82
N ARG A 111 -11.82 9.83 16.04
CA ARG A 111 -11.32 11.06 16.68
C ARG A 111 -11.29 12.25 15.74
N SER A 112 -11.34 12.02 14.45
CA SER A 112 -11.46 13.09 13.46
C SER A 112 -12.86 13.69 13.41
N GLY A 113 -13.88 12.86 13.69
CA GLY A 113 -15.30 13.22 13.55
C GLY A 113 -15.72 13.49 12.10
N GLN A 114 -14.90 13.13 11.11
CA GLN A 114 -15.10 13.47 9.71
C GLN A 114 -15.19 12.26 8.79
N ASN A 115 -15.03 11.04 9.32
CA ASN A 115 -15.09 9.83 8.51
C ASN A 115 -16.54 9.40 8.26
N ASP A 116 -16.79 8.97 7.05
CA ASP A 116 -18.08 8.41 6.64
C ASP A 116 -18.00 6.89 6.56
N PHE A 117 -18.68 6.22 7.48
CA PHE A 117 -18.70 4.76 7.63
C PHE A 117 -19.90 4.09 6.92
N ARG A 118 -20.63 4.81 6.09
CA ARG A 118 -21.74 4.22 5.33
C ARG A 118 -21.21 3.12 4.40
N MET A 119 -21.99 2.04 4.33
CA MET A 119 -21.73 1.00 3.33
C MET A 119 -21.86 1.58 1.93
N ARG A 120 -20.91 1.26 1.10
CA ARG A 120 -20.87 1.66 -0.31
C ARG A 120 -20.85 0.40 -1.18
N HIS A 121 -21.62 0.40 -2.24
CA HIS A 121 -21.83 -0.73 -3.13
C HIS A 121 -21.51 -0.36 -4.57
#